data_286da4590e3de7f76709312bc90dc475
#
_entry.id   286da4590e3de7f76709312bc90dc475
#
_cell.length_a   1.000
_cell.length_b   1.000
_cell.length_c   1.000
_cell.angle_alpha   90.00
_cell.angle_beta   90.00
_cell.angle_gamma   90.00
#
_symmetry.space_group_name_H-M   'P 1'
#
loop_
_entity.id
_entity.type
_entity.pdbx_description
1 polymer ?
#
loop_
_entity_poly.entity_id
_entity_poly.type
_entity_poly.pdbx_seq_one_letter_code
_entity_poly.pdbx_strand_id
1 'polypeptide(L)'
;MTTMQAAVLAAPGKIELHDVAVPEPGPGEVRLRLEGCGVCASNLEPWEGLPWMTYPTEPGGLGHEGWGVIDAVGAGVRDLVVGDRVAALSYKSFAHYDVAAAAAVVKLPDTLAGKPFPGEPLGCAMNIFRRSDIRPGQTVAIVGIGFLGAILTKLATDAGARVIAISRRQSSLDLARGFGAAETIVMDDHWRIIEDVKRLTGEALCDRVIEAVGKQWPLDVASELVGFGGKLIVAGYHQDGPRQVNMQMWNWKGIDVINAHERDPAVCLAGLREAVDAVASGRLDPSPLYTHRYTLDDLDAALDATRDKPDGFVKALVAL
;
A
#
# COMPACT_ATOMS: atom_id res chain seq x y z
N MET A 1 -3.46 11.03 34.93
CA MET A 1 -3.35 10.13 33.74
C MET A 1 -2.45 10.82 32.75
N THR A 2 -1.53 10.12 32.16
CA THR A 2 -0.68 10.68 31.09
C THR A 2 -1.52 10.83 29.82
N THR A 3 -1.44 12.00 29.16
CA THR A 3 -2.14 12.27 27.89
C THR A 3 -1.19 12.21 26.71
N MET A 4 -1.76 12.00 25.53
CA MET A 4 -1.08 12.03 24.23
C MET A 4 -1.90 12.83 23.23
N GLN A 5 -1.28 13.33 22.20
CA GLN A 5 -2.02 13.85 21.04
C GLN A 5 -2.40 12.73 20.08
N ALA A 6 -3.61 12.83 19.54
CA ALA A 6 -4.13 11.95 18.52
C ALA A 6 -4.97 12.72 17.51
N ALA A 7 -4.84 12.40 16.23
CA ALA A 7 -5.64 13.01 15.19
C ALA A 7 -7.07 12.43 15.21
N VAL A 8 -8.03 13.29 15.04
CA VAL A 8 -9.46 12.98 14.94
C VAL A 8 -9.98 13.59 13.65
N LEU A 9 -10.53 12.77 12.77
CA LEU A 9 -11.29 13.30 11.63
C LEU A 9 -12.64 13.78 12.14
N ALA A 10 -12.70 15.09 12.44
CA ALA A 10 -13.85 15.74 13.08
C ALA A 10 -15.04 15.89 12.13
N ALA A 11 -14.76 16.10 10.85
CA ALA A 11 -15.72 16.21 9.75
C ALA A 11 -14.99 15.91 8.44
N PRO A 12 -15.70 15.72 7.32
CA PRO A 12 -15.07 15.60 6.00
C PRO A 12 -14.07 16.73 5.74
N GLY A 13 -12.83 16.37 5.37
CA GLY A 13 -11.75 17.30 5.08
C GLY A 13 -11.21 18.08 6.28
N LYS A 14 -11.48 17.66 7.52
CA LYS A 14 -11.08 18.37 8.71
C LYS A 14 -10.52 17.45 9.80
N ILE A 15 -9.20 17.48 9.99
CA ILE A 15 -8.52 16.87 11.12
C ILE A 15 -8.41 17.85 12.29
N GLU A 16 -8.62 17.35 13.50
CA GLU A 16 -8.37 18.06 14.75
C GLU A 16 -7.44 17.21 15.63
N LEU A 17 -6.50 17.83 16.33
CA LEU A 17 -5.69 17.15 17.33
C LEU A 17 -6.36 17.23 18.70
N HIS A 18 -6.54 16.08 19.32
CA HIS A 18 -7.14 15.96 20.63
C HIS A 18 -6.13 15.40 21.64
N ASP A 19 -6.11 15.98 22.85
CA ASP A 19 -5.42 15.40 24.00
C ASP A 19 -6.29 14.29 24.58
N VAL A 20 -5.81 13.04 24.48
CA VAL A 20 -6.51 11.86 24.95
C VAL A 20 -5.63 11.07 25.93
N ALA A 21 -6.23 10.21 26.72
CA ALA A 21 -5.47 9.33 27.62
C ALA A 21 -4.57 8.39 26.80
N VAL A 22 -3.33 8.20 27.23
CA VAL A 22 -2.46 7.16 26.68
C VAL A 22 -3.12 5.79 26.91
N PRO A 23 -3.33 4.97 25.86
CA PRO A 23 -4.01 3.69 26.01
C PRO A 23 -3.14 2.69 26.78
N GLU A 24 -3.75 1.82 27.58
CA GLU A 24 -3.05 0.72 28.26
C GLU A 24 -3.25 -0.60 27.50
N PRO A 25 -2.19 -1.41 27.29
CA PRO A 25 -2.32 -2.67 26.61
C PRO A 25 -3.01 -3.71 27.50
N GLY A 26 -4.03 -4.36 26.97
CA GLY A 26 -4.71 -5.49 27.58
C GLY A 26 -3.90 -6.79 27.52
N PRO A 27 -4.44 -7.91 28.04
CA PRO A 27 -3.78 -9.20 27.90
C PRO A 27 -3.58 -9.61 26.44
N GLY A 28 -2.37 -10.01 26.07
CA GLY A 28 -1.99 -10.38 24.71
C GLY A 28 -1.72 -9.19 23.78
N GLU A 29 -1.68 -7.97 24.30
CA GLU A 29 -1.42 -6.76 23.53
C GLU A 29 -0.09 -6.10 23.92
N VAL A 30 0.40 -5.25 23.04
CA VAL A 30 1.54 -4.37 23.30
C VAL A 30 1.16 -2.94 22.96
N ARG A 31 1.72 -1.96 23.70
CA ARG A 31 1.63 -0.55 23.34
C ARG A 31 2.90 -0.12 22.62
N LEU A 32 2.73 0.57 21.53
CA LEU A 32 3.79 1.17 20.74
C LEU A 32 3.83 2.67 21.03
N ARG A 33 5.00 3.19 21.34
CA ARG A 33 5.32 4.59 21.14
C ARG A 33 5.71 4.72 19.66
N LEU A 34 4.86 5.36 18.89
CA LEU A 34 5.01 5.44 17.45
C LEU A 34 6.16 6.39 17.06
N GLU A 35 6.91 6.01 16.04
CA GLU A 35 7.92 6.83 15.37
C GLU A 35 7.36 7.46 14.10
N GLY A 36 6.29 6.87 13.56
CA GLY A 36 5.62 7.39 12.40
C GLY A 36 4.52 6.46 11.88
N CYS A 37 3.76 6.99 10.94
CA CYS A 37 2.73 6.30 10.18
C CYS A 37 2.74 6.73 8.72
N GLY A 38 2.57 5.79 7.80
CA GLY A 38 2.36 6.09 6.39
C GLY A 38 0.94 6.61 6.13
N VAL A 39 0.78 7.43 5.09
CA VAL A 39 -0.55 7.88 4.63
C VAL A 39 -0.95 7.03 3.42
N CYS A 40 -2.02 6.28 3.57
CA CYS A 40 -2.56 5.41 2.53
C CYS A 40 -3.60 6.15 1.66
N ALA A 41 -3.66 5.82 0.37
CA ALA A 41 -4.70 6.33 -0.50
C ALA A 41 -6.11 5.89 -0.07
N SER A 42 -6.24 4.78 0.68
CA SER A 42 -7.52 4.34 1.25
C SER A 42 -8.07 5.27 2.34
N ASN A 43 -7.25 6.19 2.87
CA ASN A 43 -7.69 7.22 3.81
C ASN A 43 -8.48 8.34 3.13
N LEU A 44 -8.32 8.52 1.80
CA LEU A 44 -8.88 9.67 1.09
C LEU A 44 -10.41 9.67 1.09
N GLU A 45 -11.02 8.55 0.75
CA GLU A 45 -12.49 8.48 0.68
C GLU A 45 -13.16 8.72 2.04
N PRO A 46 -12.71 8.12 3.17
CA PRO A 46 -13.17 8.50 4.49
C PRO A 46 -12.93 9.96 4.83
N TRP A 47 -11.77 10.49 4.45
CA TRP A 47 -11.42 11.90 4.72
C TRP A 47 -12.26 12.87 3.88
N GLU A 48 -12.55 12.56 2.62
CA GLU A 48 -13.41 13.36 1.75
C GLU A 48 -14.89 13.29 2.09
N GLY A 49 -15.34 12.28 2.83
CA GLY A 49 -16.72 12.16 3.33
C GLY A 49 -17.57 11.12 2.62
N LEU A 50 -17.40 9.87 2.98
CA LEU A 50 -18.31 8.80 2.51
C LEU A 50 -19.66 8.86 3.23
N PRO A 51 -20.80 8.60 2.54
CA PRO A 51 -22.14 8.69 3.13
C PRO A 51 -22.38 7.76 4.33
N TRP A 52 -21.59 6.68 4.46
CA TRP A 52 -21.70 5.70 5.53
C TRP A 52 -20.71 5.94 6.68
N MET A 53 -19.82 6.94 6.55
CA MET A 53 -18.89 7.30 7.62
C MET A 53 -19.60 8.08 8.73
N THR A 54 -19.15 7.83 9.96
CA THR A 54 -19.62 8.57 11.16
C THR A 54 -18.46 9.45 11.66
N TYR A 55 -18.78 10.70 11.90
CA TYR A 55 -17.85 11.68 12.44
C TYR A 55 -18.32 12.18 13.81
N PRO A 56 -17.38 12.55 14.72
CA PRO A 56 -15.93 12.40 14.60
C PRO A 56 -15.51 10.94 14.63
N THR A 57 -14.35 10.63 14.02
CA THR A 57 -13.73 9.29 14.13
C THR A 57 -13.12 9.10 15.52
N GLU A 58 -12.76 7.86 15.84
CA GLU A 58 -11.97 7.61 17.05
C GLU A 58 -10.57 8.26 16.95
N PRO A 59 -9.99 8.69 18.08
CA PRO A 59 -8.65 9.25 18.10
C PRO A 59 -7.60 8.30 17.50
N GLY A 60 -6.72 8.82 16.65
CA GLY A 60 -5.71 8.05 15.90
C GLY A 60 -6.27 7.29 14.70
N GLY A 61 -7.59 7.25 14.52
CA GLY A 61 -8.27 6.51 13.47
C GLY A 61 -7.78 6.84 12.07
N LEU A 62 -7.99 5.91 11.12
CA LEU A 62 -7.45 5.86 9.76
C LEU A 62 -5.95 5.56 9.66
N GLY A 63 -5.12 5.81 10.69
CA GLY A 63 -3.71 5.45 10.71
C GLY A 63 -3.53 3.93 10.82
N HIS A 64 -3.04 3.27 9.75
CA HIS A 64 -2.87 1.81 9.71
C HIS A 64 -1.51 1.34 9.18
N GLU A 65 -0.58 2.25 9.01
CA GLU A 65 0.77 1.94 8.54
C GLU A 65 1.83 2.33 9.58
N GLY A 66 1.54 2.05 10.88
CA GLY A 66 2.35 2.47 12.01
C GLY A 66 3.61 1.63 12.22
N TRP A 67 4.67 2.30 12.68
CA TRP A 67 5.88 1.66 13.24
C TRP A 67 6.36 2.46 14.44
N GLY A 68 7.09 1.81 15.34
CA GLY A 68 7.60 2.46 16.55
C GLY A 68 8.31 1.49 17.47
N VAL A 69 8.36 1.84 18.74
CA VAL A 69 9.04 1.06 19.81
C VAL A 69 8.01 0.63 20.84
N ILE A 70 8.05 -0.62 21.25
CA ILE A 70 7.21 -1.13 22.33
C ILE A 70 7.63 -0.43 23.63
N ASP A 71 6.70 0.23 24.31
CA ASP A 71 6.93 0.88 25.60
C ASP A 71 6.13 0.25 26.76
N ALA A 72 5.14 -0.58 26.45
CA ALA A 72 4.42 -1.39 27.45
C ALA A 72 3.97 -2.73 26.86
N VAL A 73 3.91 -3.75 27.71
CA VAL A 73 3.57 -5.12 27.33
C VAL A 73 2.47 -5.63 28.25
N GLY A 74 1.38 -6.10 27.68
CA GLY A 74 0.25 -6.69 28.39
C GLY A 74 0.53 -8.12 28.89
N ALA A 75 -0.30 -8.59 29.79
CA ALA A 75 -0.15 -9.93 30.37
C ALA A 75 -0.21 -11.03 29.28
N GLY A 76 0.62 -12.06 29.41
CA GLY A 76 0.63 -13.22 28.52
C GLY A 76 1.46 -13.05 27.23
N VAL A 77 1.98 -11.89 26.92
CA VAL A 77 2.95 -11.67 25.82
C VAL A 77 4.31 -12.23 26.26
N ARG A 78 4.97 -13.02 25.38
CA ARG A 78 6.23 -13.71 25.71
C ARG A 78 7.38 -13.34 24.78
N ASP A 79 7.10 -13.10 23.50
CA ASP A 79 8.11 -12.98 22.44
C ASP A 79 8.46 -11.52 22.09
N LEU A 80 7.78 -10.57 22.74
CA LEU A 80 7.97 -9.12 22.58
C LEU A 80 8.30 -8.50 23.95
N VAL A 81 9.23 -7.56 23.97
CA VAL A 81 9.65 -6.85 25.18
C VAL A 81 9.68 -5.33 24.95
N VAL A 82 9.64 -4.57 26.05
CA VAL A 82 9.85 -3.12 26.01
C VAL A 82 11.22 -2.83 25.40
N GLY A 83 11.26 -1.89 24.45
CA GLY A 83 12.44 -1.54 23.69
C GLY A 83 12.52 -2.20 22.30
N ASP A 84 11.75 -3.25 22.04
CA ASP A 84 11.69 -3.82 20.68
C ASP A 84 11.14 -2.78 19.70
N ARG A 85 11.85 -2.53 18.60
CA ARG A 85 11.35 -1.73 17.47
C ARG A 85 10.53 -2.61 16.55
N VAL A 86 9.35 -2.14 16.16
CA VAL A 86 8.34 -2.99 15.49
C VAL A 86 7.58 -2.23 14.41
N ALA A 87 7.01 -2.98 13.45
CA ALA A 87 5.88 -2.57 12.62
C ALA A 87 4.63 -3.35 13.05
N ALA A 88 3.48 -2.71 13.04
CA ALA A 88 2.23 -3.29 13.51
C ALA A 88 1.12 -3.18 12.47
N LEU A 89 0.24 -4.19 12.46
CA LEU A 89 -1.05 -4.15 11.79
C LEU A 89 -2.07 -3.64 12.82
N SER A 90 -2.17 -2.32 12.94
CA SER A 90 -3.07 -1.60 13.85
C SER A 90 -3.80 -0.49 13.10
N TYR A 91 -4.75 0.20 13.73
CA TYR A 91 -5.65 1.10 13.02
C TYR A 91 -5.82 2.49 13.68
N LYS A 92 -5.00 2.80 14.70
CA LYS A 92 -5.05 4.08 15.42
C LYS A 92 -3.70 4.79 15.44
N SER A 93 -2.92 4.62 14.37
CA SER A 93 -1.53 5.07 14.33
C SER A 93 -1.33 6.53 13.89
N PHE A 94 -2.39 7.34 13.73
CA PHE A 94 -2.26 8.80 13.67
C PHE A 94 -2.33 9.40 15.08
N ALA A 95 -1.46 8.93 15.96
CA ALA A 95 -1.34 9.29 17.36
C ALA A 95 0.08 9.01 17.88
N HIS A 96 0.46 9.55 19.03
CA HIS A 96 1.79 9.25 19.59
C HIS A 96 1.93 7.80 20.11
N TYR A 97 0.81 7.17 20.50
CA TYR A 97 0.79 5.77 20.97
C TYR A 97 -0.39 5.04 20.31
N ASP A 98 -0.17 3.75 20.06
CA ASP A 98 -1.20 2.83 19.62
C ASP A 98 -1.06 1.49 20.38
N VAL A 99 -2.11 0.71 20.44
CA VAL A 99 -2.12 -0.64 21.00
C VAL A 99 -2.41 -1.64 19.89
N ALA A 100 -1.62 -2.69 19.84
CA ALA A 100 -1.77 -3.77 18.86
C ALA A 100 -1.75 -5.13 19.57
N ALA A 101 -2.51 -6.09 19.02
CA ALA A 101 -2.33 -7.48 19.42
C ALA A 101 -0.89 -7.92 19.15
N ALA A 102 -0.24 -8.58 20.10
CA ALA A 102 1.13 -9.08 19.94
C ALA A 102 1.27 -9.98 18.69
N ALA A 103 0.20 -10.73 18.35
CA ALA A 103 0.13 -11.55 17.15
C ALA A 103 0.04 -10.74 15.82
N ALA A 104 -0.15 -9.43 15.88
CA ALA A 104 -0.21 -8.53 14.72
C ALA A 104 1.03 -7.64 14.59
N VAL A 105 2.11 -7.98 15.28
CA VAL A 105 3.35 -7.18 15.36
C VAL A 105 4.54 -7.98 14.84
N VAL A 106 5.45 -7.30 14.14
CA VAL A 106 6.71 -7.87 13.64
C VAL A 106 7.88 -7.03 14.09
N LYS A 107 8.88 -7.66 14.71
CA LYS A 107 10.13 -6.99 15.11
C LYS A 107 10.91 -6.52 13.88
N LEU A 108 11.44 -5.31 13.96
CA LEU A 108 12.35 -4.75 12.98
C LEU A 108 13.80 -5.02 13.44
N PRO A 109 14.63 -5.65 12.61
CA PRO A 109 16.03 -5.92 12.97
C PRO A 109 16.87 -4.63 12.99
N ASP A 110 18.00 -4.66 13.68
CA ASP A 110 18.91 -3.51 13.86
C ASP A 110 19.40 -2.90 12.54
N THR A 111 19.45 -3.67 11.44
CA THR A 111 19.78 -3.19 10.10
C THR A 111 18.78 -2.14 9.58
N LEU A 112 17.60 -2.07 10.19
CA LEU A 112 16.55 -1.09 9.89
C LEU A 112 16.45 0.02 10.96
N ALA A 113 17.39 0.09 11.91
CA ALA A 113 17.40 1.13 12.93
C ALA A 113 17.39 2.54 12.31
N GLY A 114 16.50 3.41 12.84
CA GLY A 114 16.34 4.80 12.38
C GLY A 114 15.74 4.98 10.98
N LYS A 115 15.38 3.89 10.28
CA LYS A 115 14.73 3.98 8.96
C LYS A 115 13.22 3.94 9.12
N PRO A 116 12.44 4.78 8.40
CA PRO A 116 11.00 4.65 8.35
C PRO A 116 10.59 3.25 7.85
N PHE A 117 9.58 2.67 8.47
CA PHE A 117 9.11 1.35 8.07
C PHE A 117 7.58 1.23 8.13
N PRO A 118 6.84 1.86 7.21
CA PRO A 118 5.40 1.62 7.04
C PRO A 118 5.21 0.19 6.53
N GLY A 119 5.10 -0.76 7.45
CA GLY A 119 5.19 -2.19 7.14
C GLY A 119 3.95 -2.75 6.45
N GLU A 120 2.77 -2.24 6.78
CA GLU A 120 1.50 -2.74 6.25
C GLU A 120 1.45 -2.72 4.70
N PRO A 121 1.69 -1.59 4.01
CA PRO A 121 1.63 -1.57 2.55
C PRO A 121 2.76 -2.37 1.87
N LEU A 122 3.90 -2.55 2.52
CA LEU A 122 4.95 -3.44 2.07
C LEU A 122 4.49 -4.90 2.14
N GLY A 123 3.85 -5.30 3.24
CA GLY A 123 3.23 -6.62 3.40
C GLY A 123 2.12 -6.89 2.40
N CYS A 124 1.28 -5.87 2.13
CA CYS A 124 0.27 -5.94 1.06
C CYS A 124 0.91 -6.22 -0.29
N ALA A 125 2.01 -5.54 -0.64
CA ALA A 125 2.72 -5.77 -1.89
C ALA A 125 3.24 -7.22 -2.01
N MET A 126 3.80 -7.80 -0.94
CA MET A 126 4.25 -9.20 -0.91
C MET A 126 3.09 -10.18 -1.14
N ASN A 127 1.95 -9.96 -0.49
CA ASN A 127 0.77 -10.81 -0.65
C ASN A 127 0.18 -10.71 -2.07
N ILE A 128 0.07 -9.51 -2.64
CA ILE A 128 -0.38 -9.30 -4.02
C ILE A 128 0.57 -9.99 -5.00
N PHE A 129 1.87 -9.81 -4.82
CA PHE A 129 2.87 -10.44 -5.68
C PHE A 129 2.76 -11.97 -5.65
N ARG A 130 2.62 -12.58 -4.47
CA ARG A 130 2.42 -14.03 -4.31
C ARG A 130 1.17 -14.53 -5.04
N ARG A 131 0.04 -13.79 -4.92
CA ARG A 131 -1.21 -14.13 -5.60
C ARG A 131 -1.17 -13.90 -7.11
N SER A 132 -0.27 -13.06 -7.58
CA SER A 132 -0.09 -12.80 -9.02
C SER A 132 0.53 -13.98 -9.76
N ASP A 133 1.19 -14.91 -9.09
CA ASP A 133 1.84 -16.09 -9.68
C ASP A 133 2.71 -15.71 -10.89
N ILE A 134 3.51 -14.63 -10.71
CA ILE A 134 4.43 -14.15 -11.75
C ILE A 134 5.65 -15.08 -11.83
N ARG A 135 6.05 -15.43 -13.04
CA ARG A 135 7.15 -16.35 -13.32
C ARG A 135 8.17 -15.74 -14.28
N PRO A 136 9.42 -16.22 -14.26
CA PRO A 136 10.44 -15.78 -15.20
C PRO A 136 9.97 -15.90 -16.67
N GLY A 137 10.30 -14.91 -17.48
CA GLY A 137 9.99 -14.86 -18.91
C GLY A 137 8.58 -14.39 -19.26
N GLN A 138 7.69 -14.23 -18.27
CA GLN A 138 6.34 -13.69 -18.53
C GLN A 138 6.39 -12.19 -18.83
N THR A 139 5.44 -11.72 -19.66
CA THR A 139 5.16 -10.30 -19.84
C THR A 139 4.10 -9.83 -18.84
N VAL A 140 4.44 -8.84 -18.05
CA VAL A 140 3.59 -8.30 -16.98
C VAL A 140 3.32 -6.82 -17.24
N ALA A 141 2.05 -6.41 -17.38
CA ALA A 141 1.69 -5.00 -17.35
C ALA A 141 1.26 -4.58 -15.94
N ILE A 142 1.70 -3.40 -15.49
CA ILE A 142 1.28 -2.80 -14.22
C ILE A 142 0.65 -1.44 -14.51
N VAL A 143 -0.65 -1.35 -14.28
CA VAL A 143 -1.46 -0.15 -14.50
C VAL A 143 -1.57 0.61 -13.19
N GLY A 144 -0.90 1.73 -13.11
CA GLY A 144 -0.80 2.56 -11.90
C GLY A 144 0.52 2.37 -11.16
N ILE A 145 1.45 3.31 -11.37
CA ILE A 145 2.74 3.33 -10.69
C ILE A 145 2.70 4.40 -9.58
N GLY A 146 2.04 4.04 -8.50
CA GLY A 146 2.15 4.68 -7.19
C GLY A 146 3.09 3.87 -6.29
N PHE A 147 2.96 3.99 -4.97
CA PHE A 147 3.78 3.24 -4.01
C PHE A 147 3.70 1.72 -4.25
N LEU A 148 2.47 1.19 -4.29
CA LEU A 148 2.23 -0.24 -4.50
C LEU A 148 2.72 -0.71 -5.87
N GLY A 149 2.35 -0.01 -6.95
CA GLY A 149 2.75 -0.38 -8.32
C GLY A 149 4.26 -0.33 -8.53
N ALA A 150 4.98 0.60 -7.88
CA ALA A 150 6.43 0.69 -7.93
C ALA A 150 7.10 -0.55 -7.26
N ILE A 151 6.62 -0.94 -6.08
CA ILE A 151 7.12 -2.15 -5.39
C ILE A 151 6.83 -3.41 -6.22
N LEU A 152 5.61 -3.54 -6.77
CA LEU A 152 5.24 -4.66 -7.63
C LEU A 152 6.07 -4.71 -8.91
N THR A 153 6.45 -3.54 -9.47
CA THR A 153 7.39 -3.46 -10.59
C THR A 153 8.74 -4.08 -10.22
N LYS A 154 9.31 -3.69 -9.07
CA LYS A 154 10.57 -4.26 -8.58
C LYS A 154 10.47 -5.76 -8.37
N LEU A 155 9.46 -6.23 -7.67
CA LEU A 155 9.26 -7.66 -7.38
C LEU A 155 9.09 -8.49 -8.66
N ALA A 156 8.30 -8.00 -9.63
CA ALA A 156 8.10 -8.68 -10.91
C ALA A 156 9.39 -8.72 -11.74
N THR A 157 10.14 -7.64 -11.77
CA THR A 157 11.44 -7.58 -12.46
C THR A 157 12.45 -8.53 -11.83
N ASP A 158 12.56 -8.56 -10.50
CA ASP A 158 13.46 -9.47 -9.79
C ASP A 158 13.08 -10.95 -9.99
N ALA A 159 11.81 -11.24 -10.21
CA ALA A 159 11.32 -12.56 -10.57
C ALA A 159 11.63 -12.94 -12.04
N GLY A 160 12.27 -12.07 -12.81
CA GLY A 160 12.64 -12.31 -14.20
C GLY A 160 11.51 -12.09 -15.21
N ALA A 161 10.47 -11.34 -14.85
CA ALA A 161 9.42 -10.95 -15.78
C ALA A 161 9.83 -9.71 -16.60
N ARG A 162 9.33 -9.61 -17.83
CA ARG A 162 9.36 -8.39 -18.63
C ARG A 162 8.22 -7.47 -18.21
N VAL A 163 8.53 -6.37 -17.53
CA VAL A 163 7.53 -5.46 -17.00
C VAL A 163 7.27 -4.28 -17.94
N ILE A 164 5.99 -4.03 -18.24
CA ILE A 164 5.47 -2.85 -18.93
C ILE A 164 4.74 -1.99 -17.89
N ALA A 165 5.32 -0.85 -17.53
CA ALA A 165 4.74 0.05 -16.54
C ALA A 165 3.88 1.13 -17.20
N ILE A 166 2.64 1.32 -16.70
CA ILE A 166 1.66 2.24 -17.29
C ILE A 166 1.22 3.24 -16.22
N SER A 167 1.43 4.54 -16.45
CA SER A 167 1.08 5.59 -15.49
C SER A 167 0.84 6.93 -16.19
N ARG A 168 0.00 7.79 -15.58
CA ARG A 168 -0.25 9.14 -16.10
C ARG A 168 0.93 10.09 -15.92
N ARG A 169 1.72 9.90 -14.87
CA ARG A 169 2.80 10.83 -14.47
C ARG A 169 4.15 10.37 -14.98
N GLN A 170 4.90 11.27 -15.59
CA GLN A 170 6.23 10.97 -16.10
C GLN A 170 7.17 10.56 -14.96
N SER A 171 7.15 11.25 -13.81
CA SER A 171 7.95 10.90 -12.64
C SER A 171 7.71 9.47 -12.15
N SER A 172 6.48 8.98 -12.22
CA SER A 172 6.15 7.57 -11.91
C SER A 172 6.73 6.58 -12.93
N LEU A 173 6.73 6.95 -14.21
CA LEU A 173 7.33 6.12 -15.27
C LEU A 173 8.86 6.06 -15.14
N ASP A 174 9.50 7.17 -14.78
CA ASP A 174 10.94 7.23 -14.53
C ASP A 174 11.32 6.39 -13.31
N LEU A 175 10.50 6.44 -12.26
CA LEU A 175 10.63 5.57 -11.10
C LEU A 175 10.52 4.09 -11.49
N ALA A 176 9.54 3.71 -12.32
CA ALA A 176 9.38 2.34 -12.79
C ALA A 176 10.60 1.85 -13.57
N ARG A 177 11.19 2.71 -14.42
CA ARG A 177 12.47 2.39 -15.10
C ARG A 177 13.58 2.13 -14.09
N GLY A 178 13.68 2.95 -13.05
CA GLY A 178 14.66 2.75 -11.96
C GLY A 178 14.46 1.42 -11.22
N PHE A 179 13.25 0.90 -11.17
CA PHE A 179 12.93 -0.43 -10.63
C PHE A 179 12.98 -1.56 -11.66
N GLY A 180 13.46 -1.29 -12.88
CA GLY A 180 13.75 -2.30 -13.88
C GLY A 180 12.61 -2.58 -14.86
N ALA A 181 11.57 -1.74 -14.93
CA ALA A 181 10.57 -1.87 -16.00
C ALA A 181 11.24 -1.79 -17.37
N ALA A 182 10.98 -2.79 -18.21
CA ALA A 182 11.55 -2.86 -19.57
C ALA A 182 10.98 -1.78 -20.48
N GLU A 183 9.69 -1.48 -20.29
CA GLU A 183 8.95 -0.51 -21.09
C GLU A 183 8.07 0.37 -20.20
N THR A 184 7.79 1.57 -20.66
CA THR A 184 6.87 2.48 -19.98
C THR A 184 5.92 3.12 -20.98
N ILE A 185 4.65 3.24 -20.60
CA ILE A 185 3.60 3.83 -21.43
C ILE A 185 2.88 4.91 -20.62
N VAL A 186 2.70 6.09 -21.22
CA VAL A 186 1.89 7.16 -20.63
C VAL A 186 0.41 6.77 -20.70
N MET A 187 -0.28 6.85 -19.57
CA MET A 187 -1.70 6.52 -19.47
C MET A 187 -2.55 7.76 -19.78
N ASP A 188 -2.76 8.06 -21.04
CA ASP A 188 -3.49 9.23 -21.53
C ASP A 188 -4.62 8.91 -22.54
N ASP A 189 -4.45 7.83 -23.34
CA ASP A 189 -5.44 7.39 -24.31
C ASP A 189 -5.62 5.87 -24.25
N HIS A 190 -6.87 5.42 -24.13
CA HIS A 190 -7.25 4.02 -23.94
C HIS A 190 -6.76 3.12 -25.08
N TRP A 191 -7.05 3.53 -26.30
CA TRP A 191 -6.77 2.69 -27.46
C TRP A 191 -5.28 2.69 -27.82
N ARG A 192 -4.62 3.83 -27.65
CA ARG A 192 -3.18 3.95 -27.86
C ARG A 192 -2.41 3.04 -26.91
N ILE A 193 -2.81 2.96 -25.63
CA ILE A 193 -2.17 2.06 -24.66
C ILE A 193 -2.28 0.60 -25.13
N ILE A 194 -3.46 0.18 -25.58
CA ILE A 194 -3.70 -1.18 -26.06
C ILE A 194 -2.84 -1.48 -27.30
N GLU A 195 -2.82 -0.57 -28.29
CA GLU A 195 -2.00 -0.72 -29.49
C GLU A 195 -0.50 -0.75 -29.20
N ASP A 196 -0.02 0.09 -28.26
CA ASP A 196 1.36 0.08 -27.82
C ASP A 196 1.73 -1.26 -27.19
N VAL A 197 0.89 -1.81 -26.29
CA VAL A 197 1.12 -3.12 -25.68
C VAL A 197 1.08 -4.23 -26.73
N LYS A 198 0.12 -4.24 -27.67
CA LYS A 198 0.10 -5.19 -28.78
C LYS A 198 1.39 -5.16 -29.58
N ARG A 199 1.84 -3.99 -29.98
CA ARG A 199 3.10 -3.81 -30.71
C ARG A 199 4.30 -4.33 -29.91
N LEU A 200 4.37 -4.08 -28.60
CA LEU A 200 5.45 -4.53 -27.73
C LEU A 200 5.45 -6.05 -27.50
N THR A 201 4.29 -6.70 -27.61
CA THR A 201 4.10 -8.12 -27.32
C THR A 201 3.86 -8.97 -28.57
N GLY A 202 3.92 -8.39 -29.78
CA GLY A 202 3.62 -9.09 -31.02
C GLY A 202 2.19 -9.64 -31.05
N GLU A 203 1.19 -8.84 -30.66
CA GLU A 203 -0.24 -9.15 -30.54
C GLU A 203 -0.63 -10.13 -29.42
N ALA A 204 0.33 -10.72 -28.69
CA ALA A 204 0.03 -11.70 -27.63
C ALA A 204 -0.61 -11.10 -26.39
N LEU A 205 -0.40 -9.78 -26.14
CA LEU A 205 -0.75 -9.09 -24.91
C LEU A 205 0.04 -9.64 -23.69
N CYS A 206 -0.47 -9.48 -22.47
CA CYS A 206 0.29 -9.78 -21.26
C CYS A 206 -0.19 -11.08 -20.58
N ASP A 207 0.75 -11.88 -20.06
CA ASP A 207 0.44 -13.05 -19.25
C ASP A 207 -0.22 -12.68 -17.93
N ARG A 208 0.20 -11.54 -17.36
CA ARG A 208 -0.31 -10.99 -16.10
C ARG A 208 -0.52 -9.49 -16.29
N VAL A 209 -1.62 -8.99 -15.76
CA VAL A 209 -1.87 -7.55 -15.67
C VAL A 209 -2.29 -7.20 -14.26
N ILE A 210 -1.57 -6.28 -13.63
CA ILE A 210 -1.88 -5.79 -12.28
C ILE A 210 -2.53 -4.42 -12.40
N GLU A 211 -3.77 -4.29 -11.93
CA GLU A 211 -4.46 -3.01 -11.75
C GLU A 211 -4.19 -2.51 -10.33
N ALA A 212 -3.48 -1.37 -10.18
CA ALA A 212 -3.01 -0.83 -8.91
C ALA A 212 -3.49 0.61 -8.64
N VAL A 213 -4.64 1.00 -9.19
CA VAL A 213 -5.24 2.34 -9.02
C VAL A 213 -6.55 2.32 -8.25
N GLY A 214 -7.43 1.34 -8.55
CA GLY A 214 -8.73 1.20 -7.91
C GLY A 214 -9.84 2.08 -8.52
N LYS A 215 -9.77 2.38 -9.82
CA LYS A 215 -10.78 3.18 -10.54
C LYS A 215 -11.24 2.48 -11.83
N GLN A 216 -12.41 2.90 -12.37
CA GLN A 216 -13.02 2.24 -13.52
C GLN A 216 -12.11 2.20 -14.74
N TRP A 217 -11.62 3.35 -15.22
CA TRP A 217 -10.80 3.40 -16.43
C TRP A 217 -9.50 2.59 -16.35
N PRO A 218 -8.70 2.64 -15.28
CA PRO A 218 -7.56 1.73 -15.10
C PRO A 218 -7.94 0.24 -15.16
N LEU A 219 -9.09 -0.13 -14.59
CA LEU A 219 -9.60 -1.51 -14.65
C LEU A 219 -9.97 -1.93 -16.07
N ASP A 220 -10.60 -1.03 -16.84
CA ASP A 220 -10.96 -1.28 -18.24
C ASP A 220 -9.70 -1.49 -19.08
N VAL A 221 -8.72 -0.57 -18.98
CA VAL A 221 -7.41 -0.72 -19.64
C VAL A 221 -6.74 -2.02 -19.23
N ALA A 222 -6.63 -2.29 -17.93
CA ALA A 222 -5.98 -3.51 -17.44
C ALA A 222 -6.64 -4.78 -18.00
N SER A 223 -7.98 -4.81 -18.07
CA SER A 223 -8.74 -5.93 -18.62
C SER A 223 -8.41 -6.20 -20.09
N GLU A 224 -8.29 -5.13 -20.91
CA GLU A 224 -7.97 -5.24 -22.33
C GLU A 224 -6.53 -5.75 -22.58
N LEU A 225 -5.60 -5.46 -21.67
CA LEU A 225 -4.19 -5.83 -21.80
C LEU A 225 -3.90 -7.29 -21.47
N VAL A 226 -4.84 -8.03 -20.86
CA VAL A 226 -4.67 -9.46 -20.57
C VAL A 226 -4.73 -10.26 -21.84
N GLY A 227 -3.74 -11.13 -22.08
CA GLY A 227 -3.72 -12.08 -23.17
C GLY A 227 -4.67 -13.27 -22.94
N PHE A 228 -4.82 -14.14 -23.95
CA PHE A 228 -5.63 -15.36 -23.83
C PHE A 228 -5.12 -16.29 -22.72
N GLY A 229 -6.02 -16.68 -21.82
CA GLY A 229 -5.67 -17.51 -20.64
C GLY A 229 -4.78 -16.81 -19.61
N GLY A 230 -4.61 -15.48 -19.73
CA GLY A 230 -3.84 -14.67 -18.79
C GLY A 230 -4.60 -14.37 -17.51
N LYS A 231 -3.96 -13.61 -16.59
CA LYS A 231 -4.55 -13.23 -15.31
C LYS A 231 -4.63 -11.72 -15.15
N LEU A 232 -5.81 -11.23 -14.75
CA LEU A 232 -6.03 -9.88 -14.24
C LEU A 232 -5.93 -9.91 -12.71
N ILE A 233 -5.02 -9.15 -12.15
CA ILE A 233 -4.83 -9.01 -10.70
C ILE A 233 -5.36 -7.65 -10.28
N VAL A 234 -6.45 -7.64 -9.52
CA VAL A 234 -7.05 -6.42 -8.96
C VAL A 234 -6.37 -6.14 -7.62
N ALA A 235 -5.41 -5.23 -7.64
CA ALA A 235 -4.62 -4.79 -6.50
C ALA A 235 -5.03 -3.40 -6.00
N GLY A 236 -5.63 -2.57 -6.84
CA GLY A 236 -6.21 -1.30 -6.46
C GLY A 236 -7.43 -1.46 -5.56
N TYR A 237 -7.59 -0.59 -4.55
CA TYR A 237 -8.74 -0.67 -3.64
C TYR A 237 -9.92 0.13 -4.20
N HIS A 238 -10.92 -0.59 -4.71
CA HIS A 238 -12.14 -0.03 -5.31
C HIS A 238 -13.20 0.28 -4.25
N GLN A 239 -12.98 1.30 -3.43
CA GLN A 239 -13.85 1.61 -2.28
C GLN A 239 -14.97 2.62 -2.60
N ASP A 240 -14.94 3.25 -3.78
CA ASP A 240 -15.90 4.28 -4.21
C ASP A 240 -17.11 3.72 -4.98
N GLY A 241 -17.34 2.40 -4.94
CA GLY A 241 -18.56 1.77 -5.43
C GLY A 241 -18.36 0.65 -6.47
N PRO A 242 -19.47 0.17 -7.06
CA PRO A 242 -19.44 -0.90 -8.06
C PRO A 242 -18.65 -0.54 -9.32
N ARG A 243 -18.16 -1.59 -10.02
CA ARG A 243 -17.47 -1.48 -11.31
C ARG A 243 -18.24 -2.23 -12.40
N GLN A 244 -18.16 -1.72 -13.62
CA GLN A 244 -18.60 -2.42 -14.81
C GLN A 244 -17.43 -3.21 -15.40
N VAL A 245 -17.71 -4.38 -15.95
CA VAL A 245 -16.71 -5.21 -16.62
C VAL A 245 -17.24 -5.76 -17.93
N ASN A 246 -16.38 -5.91 -18.93
CA ASN A 246 -16.71 -6.55 -20.19
C ASN A 246 -16.63 -8.08 -20.04
N MET A 247 -17.70 -8.67 -19.51
CA MET A 247 -17.77 -10.11 -19.26
C MET A 247 -17.64 -10.93 -20.56
N GLN A 248 -18.15 -10.42 -21.69
CA GLN A 248 -18.02 -11.11 -22.97
C GLN A 248 -16.55 -11.26 -23.37
N MET A 249 -15.78 -10.20 -23.24
CA MET A 249 -14.35 -10.21 -23.56
C MET A 249 -13.58 -11.11 -22.57
N TRP A 250 -13.90 -11.06 -21.29
CA TRP A 250 -13.28 -11.94 -20.28
C TRP A 250 -13.53 -13.41 -20.60
N ASN A 251 -14.77 -13.77 -20.95
CA ASN A 251 -15.13 -15.14 -21.34
C ASN A 251 -14.42 -15.55 -22.64
N TRP A 252 -14.38 -14.65 -23.63
CA TRP A 252 -13.72 -14.92 -24.91
C TRP A 252 -12.22 -15.18 -24.76
N LYS A 253 -11.55 -14.39 -23.93
CA LYS A 253 -10.12 -14.56 -23.64
C LYS A 253 -9.83 -15.66 -22.60
N GLY A 254 -10.83 -16.15 -21.87
CA GLY A 254 -10.66 -17.16 -20.81
C GLY A 254 -9.73 -16.68 -19.71
N ILE A 255 -9.86 -15.40 -19.28
CA ILE A 255 -8.97 -14.82 -18.29
C ILE A 255 -9.35 -15.24 -16.87
N ASP A 256 -8.35 -15.45 -16.02
CA ASP A 256 -8.53 -15.54 -14.58
C ASP A 256 -8.55 -14.12 -13.96
N VAL A 257 -9.51 -13.83 -13.09
CA VAL A 257 -9.55 -12.56 -12.35
C VAL A 257 -9.33 -12.84 -10.87
N ILE A 258 -8.26 -12.23 -10.33
CA ILE A 258 -7.86 -12.43 -8.94
C ILE A 258 -8.00 -11.10 -8.20
N ASN A 259 -8.95 -11.01 -7.26
CA ASN A 259 -8.95 -9.94 -6.29
C ASN A 259 -7.81 -10.20 -5.29
N ALA A 260 -6.79 -9.35 -5.32
CA ALA A 260 -5.56 -9.60 -4.56
C ALA A 260 -5.55 -8.99 -3.15
N HIS A 261 -6.69 -8.42 -2.70
CA HIS A 261 -6.82 -7.97 -1.32
C HIS A 261 -6.87 -9.16 -0.36
N GLU A 262 -6.09 -9.10 0.70
CA GLU A 262 -6.05 -10.10 1.75
C GLU A 262 -6.89 -9.65 2.95
N ARG A 263 -7.58 -10.60 3.58
CA ARG A 263 -8.40 -10.35 4.78
C ARG A 263 -8.05 -11.31 5.93
N ASP A 264 -7.29 -12.37 5.66
CA ASP A 264 -6.78 -13.24 6.72
C ASP A 264 -5.62 -12.56 7.45
N PRO A 265 -5.77 -12.25 8.76
CA PRO A 265 -4.71 -11.59 9.53
C PRO A 265 -3.39 -12.37 9.54
N ALA A 266 -3.45 -13.70 9.51
CA ALA A 266 -2.24 -14.52 9.50
C ALA A 266 -1.47 -14.37 8.17
N VAL A 267 -2.18 -14.28 7.06
CA VAL A 267 -1.58 -14.03 5.73
C VAL A 267 -1.06 -12.60 5.62
N CYS A 268 -1.80 -11.62 6.17
CA CYS A 268 -1.32 -10.22 6.24
C CYS A 268 -0.01 -10.13 7.02
N LEU A 269 0.06 -10.78 8.18
CA LEU A 269 1.27 -10.83 9.02
C LEU A 269 2.42 -11.57 8.33
N ALA A 270 2.15 -12.65 7.60
CA ALA A 270 3.16 -13.35 6.82
C ALA A 270 3.76 -12.46 5.74
N GLY A 271 2.93 -11.67 5.04
CA GLY A 271 3.40 -10.67 4.09
C GLY A 271 4.25 -9.58 4.73
N LEU A 272 3.86 -9.10 5.92
CA LEU A 272 4.65 -8.13 6.68
C LEU A 272 6.03 -8.69 7.07
N ARG A 273 6.11 -9.94 7.53
CA ARG A 273 7.39 -10.60 7.83
C ARG A 273 8.28 -10.72 6.59
N GLU A 274 7.71 -11.15 5.47
CA GLU A 274 8.41 -11.24 4.20
C GLU A 274 8.95 -9.87 3.74
N ALA A 275 8.18 -8.80 3.94
CA ALA A 275 8.61 -7.44 3.65
C ALA A 275 9.78 -7.00 4.56
N VAL A 276 9.72 -7.28 5.87
CA VAL A 276 10.83 -7.01 6.80
C VAL A 276 12.09 -7.75 6.34
N ASP A 277 12.01 -9.02 6.00
CA ASP A 277 13.14 -9.82 5.54
C ASP A 277 13.71 -9.31 4.20
N ALA A 278 12.85 -8.90 3.27
CA ALA A 278 13.27 -8.36 1.99
C ALA A 278 14.01 -7.03 2.13
N VAL A 279 13.52 -6.13 2.99
CA VAL A 279 14.16 -4.82 3.20
C VAL A 279 15.43 -4.97 4.05
N ALA A 280 15.41 -5.78 5.08
CA ALA A 280 16.56 -6.01 5.96
C ALA A 280 17.74 -6.66 5.23
N SER A 281 17.46 -7.54 4.27
CA SER A 281 18.47 -8.19 3.42
C SER A 281 18.93 -7.34 2.22
N GLY A 282 18.33 -6.17 1.99
CA GLY A 282 18.62 -5.31 0.85
C GLY A 282 18.05 -5.79 -0.49
N ARG A 283 17.22 -6.83 -0.50
CA ARG A 283 16.51 -7.28 -1.73
C ARG A 283 15.47 -6.26 -2.20
N LEU A 284 14.90 -5.50 -1.28
CA LEU A 284 13.97 -4.41 -1.55
C LEU A 284 14.44 -3.15 -0.81
N ASP A 285 14.60 -2.04 -1.52
CA ASP A 285 14.78 -0.72 -0.92
C ASP A 285 13.57 0.17 -1.21
N PRO A 286 12.66 0.37 -0.24
CA PRO A 286 11.50 1.24 -0.42
C PRO A 286 11.81 2.72 -0.14
N SER A 287 13.02 3.07 0.30
CA SER A 287 13.36 4.44 0.74
C SER A 287 13.18 5.52 -0.35
N PRO A 288 13.43 5.26 -1.65
CA PRO A 288 13.16 6.25 -2.70
C PRO A 288 11.66 6.57 -2.88
N LEU A 289 10.78 5.74 -2.31
CA LEU A 289 9.33 5.93 -2.39
C LEU A 289 8.78 6.86 -1.30
N TYR A 290 9.53 7.10 -0.22
CA TYR A 290 9.13 7.96 0.90
C TYR A 290 9.44 9.43 0.60
N THR A 291 8.68 10.02 -0.31
CA THR A 291 9.01 11.30 -0.95
C THR A 291 8.60 12.53 -0.13
N HIS A 292 7.60 12.41 0.72
CA HIS A 292 7.06 13.55 1.46
C HIS A 292 6.95 13.20 2.94
N ARG A 293 7.31 14.15 3.80
CA ARG A 293 7.27 14.01 5.27
C ARG A 293 6.48 15.14 5.87
N TYR A 294 5.63 14.79 6.82
CA TYR A 294 4.75 15.69 7.57
C TYR A 294 4.86 15.39 9.05
N THR A 295 4.39 16.29 9.89
CA THR A 295 4.14 16.05 11.31
C THR A 295 2.67 15.65 11.51
N LEU A 296 2.29 15.28 12.73
CA LEU A 296 0.89 14.97 13.03
C LEU A 296 0.00 16.24 12.88
N ASP A 297 0.54 17.41 13.19
CA ASP A 297 -0.15 18.72 13.01
C ASP A 297 -0.47 19.00 11.53
N ASP A 298 0.33 18.44 10.61
CA ASP A 298 0.19 18.67 9.17
C ASP A 298 -0.55 17.51 8.46
N LEU A 299 -1.30 16.66 9.19
CA LEU A 299 -1.96 15.49 8.61
C LEU A 299 -2.95 15.85 7.49
N ASP A 300 -3.69 16.96 7.60
CA ASP A 300 -4.56 17.45 6.51
C ASP A 300 -3.74 17.71 5.24
N ALA A 301 -2.59 18.38 5.36
CA ALA A 301 -1.70 18.63 4.23
C ALA A 301 -1.11 17.32 3.64
N ALA A 302 -0.85 16.31 4.47
CA ALA A 302 -0.41 15.00 4.02
C ALA A 302 -1.50 14.27 3.22
N LEU A 303 -2.77 14.39 3.63
CA LEU A 303 -3.92 13.84 2.93
C LEU A 303 -4.18 14.60 1.61
N ASP A 304 -4.12 15.93 1.62
CA ASP A 304 -4.18 16.75 0.40
C ASP A 304 -3.11 16.34 -0.61
N ALA A 305 -1.85 16.24 -0.18
CA ALA A 305 -0.76 15.81 -1.05
C ALA A 305 -0.96 14.37 -1.58
N THR A 306 -1.57 13.49 -0.78
CA THR A 306 -1.89 12.11 -1.20
C THR A 306 -3.00 12.09 -2.25
N ARG A 307 -3.98 13.01 -2.17
CA ARG A 307 -5.05 13.20 -3.16
C ARG A 307 -4.50 13.83 -4.45
N ASP A 308 -3.84 14.97 -4.32
CA ASP A 308 -3.46 15.84 -5.45
C ASP A 308 -2.19 15.34 -6.16
N LYS A 309 -1.36 14.58 -5.46
CA LYS A 309 -0.12 13.96 -5.97
C LYS A 309 0.76 14.97 -6.72
N PRO A 310 1.29 15.99 -6.04
CA PRO A 310 2.18 16.96 -6.66
C PRO A 310 3.35 16.25 -7.38
N ASP A 311 4.08 16.98 -8.22
CA ASP A 311 5.17 16.36 -8.98
C ASP A 311 6.20 15.70 -8.05
N GLY A 312 6.63 14.49 -8.42
CA GLY A 312 7.51 13.66 -7.59
C GLY A 312 6.83 12.96 -6.39
N PHE A 313 5.55 13.17 -6.13
CA PHE A 313 4.85 12.51 -5.02
C PHE A 313 4.68 11.00 -5.26
N VAL A 314 5.10 10.20 -4.29
CA VAL A 314 4.81 8.75 -4.25
C VAL A 314 4.14 8.35 -2.93
N LYS A 315 4.74 8.69 -1.79
CA LYS A 315 4.23 8.34 -0.46
C LYS A 315 4.50 9.46 0.54
N ALA A 316 3.49 9.81 1.30
CA ALA A 316 3.62 10.65 2.49
C ALA A 316 3.83 9.80 3.73
N LEU A 317 4.72 10.25 4.62
CA LEU A 317 4.92 9.72 5.97
C LEU A 317 4.65 10.84 6.97
N VAL A 318 3.96 10.48 8.05
CA VAL A 318 3.78 11.33 9.24
C VAL A 318 4.79 10.90 10.29
N ALA A 319 5.63 11.82 10.76
CA ALA A 319 6.54 11.62 11.91
C ALA A 319 5.79 11.93 13.20
N LEU A 320 6.02 11.12 14.26
CA LEU A 320 5.30 11.14 15.52
C LEU A 320 6.26 11.29 16.72
#